data_cfb27c973774e3197b01433f22e3ae09
#
_entry.id   cfb27c973774e3197b01433f22e3ae09
#
_cell.length_a   1.000
_cell.length_b   1.000
_cell.length_c   1.000
_cell.angle_alpha   90.00
_cell.angle_beta   90.00
_cell.angle_gamma   90.00
#
_symmetry.space_group_name_H-M   'P 1'
#
loop_
_entity.id
_entity.type
_entity.pdbx_description
1 polymer ?
#
loop_
_entity_poly.entity_id
_entity_poly.type
_entity_poly.pdbx_seq_one_letter_code
_entity_poly.pdbx_strand_id
1 'polypeptide(L)'
;GRTTRVVNDKLVLAQRVGRLTANSSSKFLYYLLNAGAFYESMTLLASGGTIKHISLNDIACHPIKIPKLFKEERKIGEYFHNLDKLITMHQTELEKLNNLKKACLEKMFV
;
A
#
# COMPACT_ATOMS: atom_id res chain seq x y z
N GLY A 1 -2.63 0.83 -11.01
CA GLY A 1 -3.63 0.80 -9.97
C GLY A 1 -3.04 1.10 -8.59
N ARG A 2 -3.86 1.66 -7.74
CA ARG A 2 -3.48 1.89 -6.34
C ARG A 2 -4.24 0.91 -5.46
N THR A 3 -3.58 0.37 -4.46
CA THR A 3 -4.20 -0.47 -3.44
C THR A 3 -4.15 0.24 -2.10
N THR A 4 -5.20 0.05 -1.31
CA THR A 4 -5.28 0.55 0.05
C THR A 4 -5.94 -0.50 0.95
N ARG A 5 -5.56 -0.51 2.21
CA ARG A 5 -6.21 -1.33 3.21
C ARG A 5 -7.44 -0.62 3.76
N VAL A 6 -8.56 -1.31 3.75
CA VAL A 6 -9.81 -0.81 4.34
C VAL A 6 -9.88 -1.26 5.79
N VAL A 7 -9.99 -0.30 6.69
CA VAL A 7 -10.18 -0.52 8.14
C VAL A 7 -11.57 -0.10 8.61
N ASN A 8 -12.38 0.48 7.72
CA ASN A 8 -13.74 0.92 8.00
C ASN A 8 -14.73 0.06 7.20
N ASP A 9 -15.66 -0.59 7.86
CA ASP A 9 -16.68 -1.46 7.27
C ASP A 9 -17.87 -0.70 6.65
N LYS A 10 -17.95 0.61 6.87
CA LYS A 10 -19.02 1.47 6.34
C LYS A 10 -18.76 2.04 4.95
N LEU A 11 -17.70 1.56 4.28
CA LEU A 11 -17.36 2.01 2.94
C LEU A 11 -18.14 1.25 1.87
N VAL A 12 -18.60 1.98 0.88
CA VAL A 12 -19.27 1.44 -0.30
C VAL A 12 -18.29 1.43 -1.48
N LEU A 13 -18.27 0.34 -2.24
CA LEU A 13 -17.46 0.24 -3.44
C LEU A 13 -18.01 1.13 -4.57
N ALA A 14 -17.15 1.96 -5.11
CA ALA A 14 -17.43 2.73 -6.32
C ALA A 14 -17.17 1.89 -7.59
N GLN A 15 -17.59 2.39 -8.74
CA GLN A 15 -17.25 1.79 -10.01
C GLN A 15 -15.73 1.70 -10.21
N ARG A 16 -15.28 0.65 -10.87
CA ARG A 16 -13.86 0.39 -11.20
C ARG A 16 -12.96 0.17 -9.96
N VAL A 17 -13.56 -0.19 -8.85
CA VAL A 17 -12.85 -0.57 -7.62
C VAL A 17 -13.11 -2.05 -7.33
N GLY A 18 -12.05 -2.81 -7.19
CA GLY A 18 -12.10 -4.22 -6.78
C GLY A 18 -11.87 -4.38 -5.28
N ARG A 19 -12.58 -5.29 -4.66
CA ARG A 19 -12.38 -5.69 -3.27
C ARG A 19 -11.69 -7.04 -3.22
N LEU A 20 -10.60 -7.10 -2.46
CA LEU A 20 -9.87 -8.33 -2.17
C LEU A 20 -9.92 -8.59 -0.65
N THR A 21 -10.19 -9.84 -0.29
CA THR A 21 -10.25 -10.25 1.12
C THR A 21 -9.15 -11.27 1.39
N ALA A 22 -8.36 -11.01 2.42
CA ALA A 22 -7.30 -11.92 2.83
C ALA A 22 -7.87 -13.04 3.74
N ASN A 23 -7.38 -14.26 3.54
CA ASN A 23 -7.73 -15.40 4.39
C ASN A 23 -6.97 -15.39 5.72
N SER A 24 -5.75 -14.86 5.74
CA SER A 24 -4.90 -14.86 6.93
C SER A 24 -4.51 -13.46 7.40
N SER A 25 -3.93 -12.67 6.54
CA SER A 25 -3.39 -11.35 6.89
C SER A 25 -3.66 -10.32 5.79
N SER A 26 -4.49 -9.34 6.12
CA SER A 26 -4.72 -8.20 5.22
C SER A 26 -3.47 -7.34 5.03
N LYS A 27 -2.60 -7.27 6.02
CA LYS A 27 -1.31 -6.57 5.93
C LYS A 27 -0.40 -7.27 4.94
N PHE A 28 -0.26 -8.59 5.03
CA PHE A 28 0.52 -9.37 4.07
C PHE A 28 0.00 -9.19 2.64
N LEU A 29 -1.30 -9.36 2.45
CA LEU A 29 -1.91 -9.19 1.13
C LEU A 29 -1.66 -7.78 0.57
N TYR A 30 -1.79 -6.76 1.39
CA TYR A 30 -1.52 -5.38 0.98
C TYR A 30 -0.09 -5.21 0.44
N TYR A 31 0.91 -5.71 1.17
CA TYR A 31 2.30 -5.60 0.73
C TYR A 31 2.61 -6.47 -0.48
N LEU A 32 2.03 -7.66 -0.56
CA LEU A 32 2.16 -8.53 -1.73
C LEU A 32 1.65 -7.85 -3.02
N LEU A 33 0.48 -7.23 -2.96
CA LEU A 33 -0.13 -6.54 -4.10
C LEU A 33 0.63 -5.28 -4.52
N ASN A 34 1.35 -4.65 -3.59
CA ASN A 34 2.18 -3.49 -3.86
C ASN A 34 3.65 -3.84 -4.11
N ALA A 35 4.04 -5.11 -3.99
CA ALA A 35 5.36 -5.58 -4.35
C ALA A 35 5.57 -5.51 -5.87
N GLY A 36 6.81 -5.16 -6.27
CA GLY A 36 7.15 -4.88 -7.66
C GLY A 36 6.68 -5.93 -8.64
N ALA A 37 6.92 -7.22 -8.37
CA ALA A 37 6.58 -8.31 -9.27
C ALA A 37 5.08 -8.40 -9.61
N PHE A 38 4.21 -8.29 -8.62
CA PHE A 38 2.76 -8.30 -8.86
C PHE A 38 2.31 -7.04 -9.59
N TYR A 39 2.74 -5.89 -9.12
CA TYR A 39 2.39 -4.61 -9.72
C TYR A 39 2.85 -4.51 -11.18
N GLU A 40 4.05 -4.92 -11.47
CA GLU A 40 4.61 -4.96 -12.84
C GLU A 40 3.80 -5.89 -13.73
N SER A 41 3.48 -7.10 -13.26
CA SER A 41 2.65 -8.06 -14.00
C SER A 41 1.26 -7.48 -14.32
N MET A 42 0.62 -6.86 -13.36
CA MET A 42 -0.68 -6.24 -13.57
C MET A 42 -0.62 -5.05 -14.53
N THR A 43 0.45 -4.29 -14.49
CA THR A 43 0.69 -3.17 -15.42
C THR A 43 0.84 -3.68 -16.85
N LEU A 44 1.52 -4.80 -17.05
CA LEU A 44 1.67 -5.43 -18.36
C LEU A 44 0.36 -6.01 -18.89
N LEU A 45 -0.47 -6.58 -18.03
CA LEU A 45 -1.78 -7.12 -18.39
C LEU A 45 -2.83 -6.04 -18.65
N ALA A 46 -2.62 -4.84 -18.12
CA ALA A 46 -3.56 -3.75 -18.28
C ALA A 46 -3.71 -3.35 -19.75
N SER A 47 -4.93 -3.41 -20.24
CA SER A 47 -5.28 -3.07 -21.62
C SER A 47 -6.15 -1.80 -21.69
N GLY A 48 -6.15 -1.16 -22.84
CA GLY A 48 -6.92 0.07 -23.10
C GLY A 48 -6.03 1.20 -23.64
N GLY A 49 -6.66 2.22 -24.17
CA GLY A 49 -6.00 3.41 -24.69
C GLY A 49 -5.60 4.39 -23.58
N THR A 50 -6.31 5.50 -23.49
CA THR A 50 -6.06 6.55 -22.48
C THR A 50 -6.29 6.07 -21.05
N ILE A 51 -7.29 5.19 -20.85
CA ILE A 51 -7.59 4.57 -19.56
C ILE A 51 -7.31 3.08 -19.65
N LYS A 52 -6.39 2.60 -18.85
CA LYS A 52 -6.05 1.18 -18.78
C LYS A 52 -6.93 0.45 -17.78
N HIS A 53 -7.37 -0.76 -18.15
CA HIS A 53 -8.21 -1.61 -17.33
C HIS A 53 -7.56 -2.97 -17.07
N ILE A 54 -7.82 -3.52 -15.89
CA ILE A 54 -7.48 -4.88 -15.52
C ILE A 54 -8.79 -5.56 -15.09
N SER A 55 -9.06 -6.75 -15.62
CA SER A 55 -10.25 -7.49 -15.22
C SER A 55 -10.07 -8.15 -13.85
N LEU A 56 -11.16 -8.39 -13.14
CA LEU A 56 -11.12 -9.17 -11.90
C LEU A 56 -10.61 -10.60 -12.13
N ASN A 57 -10.88 -11.15 -13.31
CA ASN A 57 -10.40 -12.47 -13.69
C ASN A 57 -8.87 -12.50 -13.85
N ASP A 58 -8.27 -11.47 -14.43
CA ASP A 58 -6.81 -11.35 -14.54
C ASP A 58 -6.14 -11.32 -13.17
N ILE A 59 -6.75 -10.61 -12.22
CA ILE A 59 -6.27 -10.58 -10.83
C ILE A 59 -6.44 -11.94 -10.17
N ALA A 60 -7.61 -12.56 -10.30
CA ALA A 60 -7.94 -13.83 -9.66
C ALA A 60 -7.10 -15.00 -10.17
N CYS A 61 -6.78 -15.01 -11.46
CA CYS A 61 -6.03 -16.10 -12.10
C CYS A 61 -4.52 -15.88 -12.07
N HIS A 62 -4.04 -14.74 -11.57
CA HIS A 62 -2.60 -14.45 -11.54
C HIS A 62 -1.89 -15.31 -10.48
N PRO A 63 -0.87 -16.10 -10.87
CA PRO A 63 -0.12 -16.91 -9.92
C PRO A 63 0.73 -16.04 -9.00
N ILE A 64 0.64 -16.28 -7.71
CA ILE A 64 1.46 -15.63 -6.69
C ILE A 64 2.18 -16.68 -5.84
N LYS A 65 3.36 -16.30 -5.34
CA LYS A 65 4.08 -17.12 -4.38
C LYS A 65 3.78 -16.62 -2.96
N ILE A 66 3.31 -17.51 -2.12
CA ILE A 66 2.99 -17.22 -0.73
C ILE A 66 3.68 -18.21 0.19
N PRO A 67 3.98 -17.84 1.45
CA PRO A 67 4.44 -18.77 2.46
C PRO A 67 3.45 -19.91 2.67
N LYS A 68 3.95 -21.08 3.08
CA LYS A 68 3.09 -22.24 3.37
C LYS A 68 2.28 -22.07 4.64
N LEU A 69 2.79 -21.32 5.61
CA LEU A 69 2.18 -21.12 6.92
C LEU A 69 1.58 -19.72 7.04
N PHE A 70 0.35 -19.63 7.52
CA PHE A 70 -0.30 -18.35 7.82
C PHE A 70 0.46 -17.51 8.86
N LYS A 71 1.19 -18.18 9.76
CA LYS A 71 2.05 -17.51 10.73
C LYS A 71 3.17 -16.71 10.06
N GLU A 72 3.76 -17.22 8.99
CA GLU A 72 4.79 -16.53 8.22
C GLU A 72 4.21 -15.33 7.47
N GLU A 73 3.04 -15.49 6.85
CA GLU A 73 2.34 -14.37 6.21
C GLU A 73 2.08 -13.22 7.17
N ARG A 74 1.61 -13.53 8.38
CA ARG A 74 1.37 -12.54 9.42
C ARG A 74 2.65 -11.83 9.85
N LYS A 75 3.74 -12.59 10.05
CA LYS A 75 5.04 -12.01 10.42
C LYS A 75 5.57 -11.05 9.35
N ILE A 76 5.47 -11.41 8.09
CA ILE A 76 5.89 -10.57 6.96
C ILE A 76 5.04 -9.29 6.92
N GLY A 77 3.73 -9.43 7.03
CA GLY A 77 2.81 -8.29 7.04
C GLY A 77 3.07 -7.33 8.20
N GLU A 78 3.28 -7.84 9.41
CA GLU A 78 3.63 -7.03 10.59
C GLU A 78 4.99 -6.33 10.44
N TYR A 79 5.98 -7.02 9.89
CA TYR A 79 7.31 -6.45 9.67
C TYR A 79 7.24 -5.20 8.79
N PHE A 80 6.63 -5.30 7.63
CA PHE A 80 6.49 -4.14 6.72
C PHE A 80 5.56 -3.06 7.27
N HIS A 81 4.51 -3.45 7.98
CA HIS A 81 3.64 -2.50 8.65
C HIS A 81 4.38 -1.67 9.71
N ASN A 82 5.25 -2.30 10.49
CA ASN A 82 6.08 -1.61 11.46
C ASN A 82 7.11 -0.70 10.81
N LEU A 83 7.70 -1.10 9.66
CA LEU A 83 8.57 -0.22 8.89
C LEU A 83 7.83 1.03 8.40
N ASP A 84 6.61 0.87 7.90
CA ASP A 84 5.79 2.02 7.46
C ASP A 84 5.45 2.96 8.61
N LYS A 85 5.18 2.42 9.81
CA LYS A 85 4.98 3.24 11.01
C LYS A 85 6.22 4.06 11.35
N LEU A 86 7.42 3.44 11.31
CA LEU A 86 8.68 4.14 11.56
C LEU A 86 8.95 5.23 10.52
N ILE A 87 8.69 4.96 9.26
CA ILE A 87 8.82 5.95 8.18
C ILE A 87 7.91 7.14 8.45
N THR A 88 6.65 6.90 8.80
CA THR A 88 5.68 7.97 9.11
C THR A 88 6.11 8.79 10.33
N MET A 89 6.60 8.15 11.38
CA MET A 89 7.13 8.84 12.56
C MET A 89 8.31 9.75 12.22
N HIS A 90 9.27 9.26 11.45
CA HIS A 90 10.43 10.05 11.05
C HIS A 90 10.06 11.18 10.09
N GLN A 91 9.10 10.98 9.19
CA GLN A 91 8.57 12.05 8.35
C GLN A 91 7.94 13.16 9.17
N THR A 92 7.17 12.82 10.20
CA THR A 92 6.56 13.79 11.12
C THR A 92 7.62 14.55 11.92
N GLU A 93 8.65 13.88 12.42
CA GLU A 93 9.77 14.51 13.10
C GLU A 93 10.54 15.47 12.19
N LEU A 94 10.80 15.06 10.95
CA LEU A 94 11.46 15.89 9.94
C LEU A 94 10.65 17.15 9.64
N GLU A 95 9.34 17.04 9.49
CA GLU A 95 8.43 18.16 9.28
C GLU A 95 8.49 19.16 10.45
N LYS A 96 8.45 18.66 11.70
CA LYS A 96 8.57 19.49 12.91
C LYS A 96 9.89 20.24 12.95
N LEU A 97 11.00 19.57 12.64
CA LEU A 97 12.32 20.18 12.59
C LEU A 97 12.44 21.25 11.50
N ASN A 98 11.87 20.99 10.33
CA ASN A 98 11.83 21.97 9.24
C ASN A 98 11.02 23.20 9.63
N ASN A 99 9.87 23.01 10.30
CA ASN A 99 9.05 24.12 10.78
C ASN A 99 9.76 24.92 11.87
N LEU A 100 10.44 24.25 12.79
CA LEU A 100 11.26 24.92 13.82
C LEU A 100 12.39 25.73 13.20
N LYS A 101 13.12 25.15 12.25
CA LYS A 101 14.17 25.85 11.50
C LYS A 101 13.63 27.11 10.84
N LYS A 102 12.49 27.00 10.15
CA LYS A 102 11.85 28.14 9.49
C LYS A 102 11.48 29.23 10.48
N ALA A 103 10.85 28.89 11.60
CA ALA A 103 10.47 29.83 12.65
C ALA A 103 11.68 30.53 13.26
N CYS A 104 12.79 29.84 13.50
CA CYS A 104 14.01 30.40 14.01
C CYS A 104 14.66 31.37 13.00
N LEU A 105 14.71 31.02 11.72
CA LEU A 105 15.21 31.86 10.66
C LEU A 105 14.40 33.17 10.53
N GLU A 106 13.08 33.07 10.57
CA GLU A 106 12.18 34.22 10.52
C GLU A 106 12.40 35.19 11.71
N LYS A 107 12.69 34.67 12.91
CA LYS A 107 12.97 35.48 14.09
C LYS A 107 14.36 36.11 14.08
N MET A 108 15.38 35.41 13.57
CA MET A 108 16.75 35.85 13.61
C MET A 108 17.12 36.85 12.51
N PHE A 109 16.39 36.83 11.39
CA PHE A 109 16.67 37.64 10.21
C PHE A 109 15.55 38.63 9.85
N VAL A 110 14.80 39.03 10.84
CA VAL A 110 13.78 40.09 10.69
C VAL A 110 14.42 41.46 10.64
#